data_ebe501d7c013fe0935b9a1efb439b247
#
_entry.id   ebe501d7c013fe0935b9a1efb439b247
#
_cell.length_a   1.000
_cell.length_b   1.000
_cell.length_c   1.000
_cell.angle_alpha   90.00
_cell.angle_beta   90.00
_cell.angle_gamma   90.00
#
_symmetry.space_group_name_H-M   'P 1'
#
loop_
_entity.id
_entity.type
_entity.pdbx_description
1 polymer ?
#
loop_
_entity_poly.entity_id
_entity_poly.type
_entity_poly.pdbx_seq_one_letter_code
_entity_poly.pdbx_strand_id
1 'polypeptide(L)'
;MGTAPGAADTAPPGTVTGSLPFVDALVPAGAYRTGRRETVRDVAGEPLAELSLVPGLFIARTLDRLRREPAPSGGRSPARLGRRLRSAGAAFASDTLGGLTRQEHDGLVARSTGVPVSVIRAATATIADVLAGVVDTAAGASPRAVLPPGRRDVPDTGAVVWRRRGRLLGVNASGNHPAVHSLWLEALALGYRVAVRPSRRDPFTPHRLVLALRSAGFADDEVLTLPCDHSTAEELVGGSDLAMVFGGDATVRRYAGGRYGTPVLTQGPGRVKVLIRGRWDPYLDVVADSVGGLGGVSCLNATAVLVEHDPRGFAEALAKRLAALRPGPPVEEDTQLPCLPLAEARRVEDALRRGAAGCEPVLGDTVVHDLGDGSAALGPAVHLVDDPTAEQMGLEMPFPCVWVAPWSPDHGAAPLRGSLVVGVAGGNTALVDALLDEPSIRNVYGLDRPTWWLPPEMPHDGYLAEFLMRSTALAGI
;
A
#
# COMPACT_ATOMS: atom_id res chain seq x y z
N MET A 1 41.36 -52.17 25.80
CA MET A 1 41.94 -51.03 25.08
C MET A 1 41.01 -50.70 23.95
N GLY A 2 40.10 -49.78 24.17
CA GLY A 2 39.11 -49.34 23.17
C GLY A 2 39.29 -47.83 23.01
N THR A 3 39.64 -47.43 21.82
CA THR A 3 39.79 -46.01 21.43
C THR A 3 38.42 -45.39 21.22
N ALA A 4 38.15 -44.30 21.87
CA ALA A 4 36.97 -43.43 21.66
C ALA A 4 37.04 -42.71 20.29
N PRO A 5 35.90 -42.52 19.58
CA PRO A 5 35.88 -41.69 18.37
C PRO A 5 35.84 -40.23 18.70
N GLY A 6 36.59 -39.43 17.94
CA GLY A 6 36.79 -38.01 18.11
C GLY A 6 35.53 -37.19 17.86
N ALA A 7 35.41 -36.09 18.59
CA ALA A 7 34.39 -35.05 18.40
C ALA A 7 34.55 -34.39 17.04
N ALA A 8 33.45 -34.35 16.29
CA ALA A 8 33.35 -33.57 15.07
C ALA A 8 33.27 -32.10 15.40
N ASP A 9 34.26 -31.39 14.93
CA ASP A 9 34.38 -29.94 15.01
C ASP A 9 33.31 -29.32 14.03
N THR A 10 32.22 -28.82 14.58
CA THR A 10 31.24 -28.06 13.80
C THR A 10 31.75 -26.64 13.63
N ALA A 11 32.34 -26.35 12.49
CA ALA A 11 32.68 -24.99 12.08
C ALA A 11 31.43 -24.10 12.11
N PRO A 12 31.54 -22.83 12.54
CA PRO A 12 30.42 -21.88 12.49
C PRO A 12 29.99 -21.62 11.03
N PRO A 13 28.70 -21.30 10.78
CA PRO A 13 28.20 -21.05 9.44
C PRO A 13 28.98 -19.90 8.79
N GLY A 14 29.54 -20.18 7.62
CA GLY A 14 30.46 -19.32 6.92
C GLY A 14 29.86 -17.93 6.64
N THR A 15 30.63 -16.91 6.98
CA THR A 15 30.47 -15.53 6.50
C THR A 15 30.47 -15.53 4.99
N VAL A 16 29.30 -15.23 4.39
CA VAL A 16 29.17 -15.02 2.94
C VAL A 16 29.96 -13.75 2.59
N THR A 17 31.17 -13.93 2.06
CA THR A 17 32.00 -12.85 1.51
C THR A 17 31.54 -12.45 0.10
N GLY A 18 30.23 -12.26 -0.10
CA GLY A 18 29.66 -11.70 -1.34
C GLY A 18 29.34 -10.22 -1.11
N SER A 19 29.65 -9.37 -2.08
CA SER A 19 29.20 -7.97 -2.05
C SER A 19 27.67 -7.93 -1.94
N LEU A 20 27.13 -7.04 -1.08
CA LEU A 20 25.68 -6.83 -0.95
C LEU A 20 25.04 -6.54 -2.33
N PRO A 21 23.84 -7.04 -2.61
CA PRO A 21 23.10 -6.68 -3.80
C PRO A 21 22.91 -5.16 -3.86
N PHE A 22 22.89 -4.61 -5.07
CA PHE A 22 22.78 -3.18 -5.28
C PHE A 22 21.44 -2.83 -5.93
N VAL A 23 20.70 -1.90 -5.33
CA VAL A 23 19.47 -1.35 -5.89
C VAL A 23 19.81 -0.02 -6.58
N ASP A 24 19.95 -0.08 -7.90
CA ASP A 24 20.21 1.09 -8.73
C ASP A 24 18.96 1.97 -8.88
N ALA A 25 19.13 3.27 -9.07
CA ALA A 25 18.06 4.09 -9.61
C ALA A 25 17.80 3.71 -11.07
N LEU A 26 16.54 3.63 -11.48
CA LEU A 26 16.15 3.35 -12.86
C LEU A 26 15.70 4.66 -13.52
N VAL A 27 16.55 5.21 -14.35
CA VAL A 27 16.41 6.54 -14.99
C VAL A 27 16.20 6.39 -16.49
N PRO A 28 15.91 7.49 -17.26
CA PRO A 28 15.71 7.40 -18.71
C PRO A 28 16.88 6.87 -19.53
N ALA A 29 18.07 6.80 -18.94
CA ALA A 29 19.28 6.24 -19.59
C ALA A 29 19.60 4.81 -19.10
N GLY A 30 18.67 4.13 -18.42
CA GLY A 30 18.88 2.81 -17.84
C GLY A 30 19.15 2.83 -16.34
N ALA A 31 19.95 1.89 -15.86
CA ALA A 31 20.35 1.82 -14.44
C ALA A 31 21.38 2.92 -14.12
N TYR A 32 21.20 3.61 -13.01
CA TYR A 32 22.08 4.68 -12.56
C TYR A 32 22.54 4.44 -11.12
N ARG A 33 23.85 4.22 -10.98
CA ARG A 33 24.49 4.01 -9.69
C ARG A 33 25.20 5.28 -9.24
N THR A 34 24.72 5.85 -8.14
CA THR A 34 25.32 7.07 -7.58
C THR A 34 26.45 6.75 -6.61
N GLY A 35 27.34 7.72 -6.38
CA GLY A 35 28.32 7.65 -5.31
C GLY A 35 27.69 7.83 -3.91
N ARG A 36 26.50 8.41 -3.82
CA ARG A 36 25.74 8.54 -2.58
C ARG A 36 24.87 7.31 -2.37
N ARG A 37 25.13 6.59 -1.30
CA ARG A 37 24.51 5.30 -1.02
C ARG A 37 23.92 5.28 0.38
N GLU A 38 22.97 4.39 0.59
CA GLU A 38 22.40 4.04 1.88
C GLU A 38 22.32 2.52 1.98
N THR A 39 22.77 1.96 3.10
CA THR A 39 22.61 0.52 3.36
C THR A 39 21.19 0.24 3.82
N VAL A 40 20.46 -0.53 3.04
CA VAL A 40 19.18 -1.11 3.45
C VAL A 40 19.46 -2.20 4.48
N ARG A 41 18.79 -2.13 5.62
CA ARG A 41 18.93 -3.12 6.70
C ARG A 41 17.63 -3.88 6.88
N ASP A 42 17.74 -5.09 7.42
CA ASP A 42 16.56 -5.82 7.84
C ASP A 42 16.09 -5.37 9.25
N VAL A 43 14.99 -5.98 9.70
CA VAL A 43 14.40 -5.67 11.01
C VAL A 43 15.29 -6.08 12.19
N ALA A 44 16.27 -6.97 11.99
CA ALA A 44 17.29 -7.32 12.98
C ALA A 44 18.49 -6.36 12.97
N GLY A 45 18.56 -5.47 11.96
CA GLY A 45 19.64 -4.50 11.80
C GLY A 45 20.77 -4.96 10.88
N GLU A 46 20.70 -6.18 10.31
CA GLU A 46 21.69 -6.73 9.40
C GLU A 46 21.61 -6.07 7.99
N PRO A 47 22.75 -5.80 7.35
CA PRO A 47 22.78 -5.20 6.02
C PRO A 47 22.22 -6.16 4.97
N LEU A 48 21.29 -5.65 4.12
CA LEU A 48 20.64 -6.42 3.04
C LEU A 48 21.09 -6.01 1.65
N ALA A 49 21.22 -4.71 1.41
CA ALA A 49 21.52 -4.17 0.09
C ALA A 49 22.09 -2.76 0.20
N GLU A 50 22.77 -2.32 -0.86
CA GLU A 50 23.14 -0.91 -1.05
C GLU A 50 22.14 -0.24 -1.98
N LEU A 51 21.59 0.91 -1.58
CA LEU A 51 20.61 1.70 -2.32
C LEU A 51 21.25 2.96 -2.87
N SER A 52 21.14 3.18 -4.19
CA SER A 52 21.51 4.44 -4.84
C SER A 52 20.60 5.58 -4.39
N LEU A 53 21.15 6.69 -3.92
CA LEU A 53 20.38 7.89 -3.61
C LEU A 53 20.61 8.96 -4.69
N VAL A 54 19.54 9.31 -5.40
CA VAL A 54 19.57 10.28 -6.49
C VAL A 54 19.59 11.71 -5.93
N PRO A 55 20.54 12.58 -6.36
CA PRO A 55 20.56 13.97 -5.94
C PRO A 55 19.35 14.78 -6.43
N GLY A 56 18.87 15.74 -5.63
CA GLY A 56 17.69 16.56 -5.96
C GLY A 56 17.81 17.29 -7.30
N LEU A 57 18.97 17.86 -7.58
CA LEU A 57 19.21 18.52 -8.89
C LEU A 57 19.08 17.59 -10.08
N PHE A 58 19.49 16.32 -9.92
CA PHE A 58 19.33 15.32 -10.97
C PHE A 58 17.84 14.98 -11.16
N ILE A 59 17.08 14.81 -10.05
CA ILE A 59 15.64 14.61 -10.10
C ILE A 59 14.97 15.77 -10.82
N ALA A 60 15.19 17.01 -10.37
CA ALA A 60 14.59 18.21 -10.94
C ALA A 60 14.82 18.32 -12.45
N ARG A 61 16.08 18.11 -12.91
CA ARG A 61 16.42 18.13 -14.34
C ARG A 61 15.78 17.01 -15.13
N THR A 62 15.73 15.79 -14.57
CA THR A 62 15.11 14.64 -15.21
C THR A 62 13.61 14.89 -15.41
N LEU A 63 12.90 15.32 -14.37
CA LEU A 63 11.47 15.56 -14.45
C LEU A 63 11.13 16.73 -15.38
N ASP A 64 11.89 17.83 -15.33
CA ASP A 64 11.73 18.98 -16.25
C ASP A 64 11.87 18.54 -17.72
N ARG A 65 12.87 17.71 -18.05
CA ARG A 65 13.01 17.14 -19.38
C ARG A 65 11.80 16.30 -19.77
N LEU A 66 11.37 15.37 -18.91
CA LEU A 66 10.26 14.47 -19.19
C LEU A 66 8.92 15.20 -19.39
N ARG A 67 8.72 16.32 -18.71
CA ARG A 67 7.53 17.18 -18.88
C ARG A 67 7.52 17.89 -20.23
N ARG A 68 8.67 18.27 -20.77
CA ARG A 68 8.80 18.95 -22.08
C ARG A 68 8.72 17.98 -23.25
N GLU A 69 9.20 16.76 -23.09
CA GLU A 69 9.15 15.77 -24.14
C GLU A 69 7.70 15.39 -24.47
N PRO A 70 7.39 15.14 -25.75
CA PRO A 70 6.08 14.63 -26.13
C PRO A 70 5.71 13.42 -25.27
N ALA A 71 4.43 13.34 -24.91
CA ALA A 71 3.99 12.15 -24.20
C ALA A 71 4.31 10.91 -25.03
N PRO A 72 4.59 9.75 -24.39
CA PRO A 72 4.81 8.50 -25.11
C PRO A 72 3.69 8.36 -26.14
N SER A 73 4.08 8.27 -27.42
CA SER A 73 3.17 8.42 -28.56
C SER A 73 1.98 7.49 -28.40
N GLY A 74 0.80 8.09 -28.28
CA GLY A 74 -0.46 7.40 -28.07
C GLY A 74 -0.96 6.53 -29.23
N GLY A 75 -0.08 6.12 -30.15
CA GLY A 75 -0.36 5.12 -31.19
C GLY A 75 -0.52 3.69 -30.67
N ARG A 76 -0.63 3.51 -29.35
CA ARG A 76 -0.83 2.21 -28.71
C ARG A 76 -2.32 1.94 -28.64
N SER A 77 -2.80 0.98 -29.41
CA SER A 77 -4.15 0.47 -29.18
C SER A 77 -4.25 -0.04 -27.74
N PRO A 78 -5.42 0.15 -27.07
CA PRO A 78 -5.64 -0.39 -25.72
C PRO A 78 -5.28 -1.88 -25.59
N ALA A 79 -5.58 -2.66 -26.64
CA ALA A 79 -5.24 -4.08 -26.70
C ALA A 79 -3.71 -4.33 -26.67
N ARG A 80 -2.90 -3.52 -27.36
CA ARG A 80 -1.44 -3.65 -27.33
C ARG A 80 -0.88 -3.26 -25.95
N LEU A 81 -1.40 -2.19 -25.37
CA LEU A 81 -1.01 -1.75 -24.04
C LEU A 81 -1.38 -2.80 -22.98
N GLY A 82 -2.60 -3.33 -23.04
CA GLY A 82 -3.05 -4.40 -22.13
C GLY A 82 -2.19 -5.67 -22.23
N ARG A 83 -1.76 -6.07 -23.45
CA ARG A 83 -0.82 -7.19 -23.60
C ARG A 83 0.52 -6.92 -22.91
N ARG A 84 1.09 -5.71 -23.05
CA ARG A 84 2.36 -5.33 -22.40
C ARG A 84 2.23 -5.32 -20.88
N LEU A 85 1.15 -4.77 -20.34
CA LEU A 85 0.88 -4.75 -18.90
C LEU A 85 0.71 -6.17 -18.34
N ARG A 86 -0.04 -7.04 -19.01
CA ARG A 86 -0.14 -8.46 -18.63
C ARG A 86 1.21 -9.18 -18.67
N SER A 87 2.03 -8.93 -19.72
CA SER A 87 3.37 -9.50 -19.80
C SER A 87 4.26 -9.00 -18.66
N ALA A 88 4.16 -7.72 -18.30
CA ALA A 88 4.87 -7.18 -17.13
C ALA A 88 4.41 -7.82 -15.82
N GLY A 89 3.10 -8.05 -15.65
CA GLY A 89 2.56 -8.75 -14.48
C GLY A 89 3.10 -10.16 -14.34
N ALA A 90 3.11 -10.92 -15.43
CA ALA A 90 3.68 -12.27 -15.47
C ALA A 90 5.19 -12.24 -15.11
N ALA A 91 5.96 -11.35 -15.74
CA ALA A 91 7.39 -11.21 -15.46
C ALA A 91 7.66 -10.79 -14.00
N PHE A 92 6.87 -9.84 -13.46
CA PHE A 92 6.98 -9.43 -12.07
C PHE A 92 6.75 -10.59 -11.10
N ALA A 93 5.76 -11.45 -11.39
CA ALA A 93 5.37 -12.57 -10.54
C ALA A 93 6.32 -13.77 -10.61
N SER A 94 7.06 -13.98 -11.72
CA SER A 94 7.77 -15.23 -11.94
C SER A 94 9.24 -15.12 -12.36
N ASP A 95 9.64 -14.04 -13.06
CA ASP A 95 10.94 -14.00 -13.72
C ASP A 95 12.08 -13.63 -12.76
N THR A 96 13.30 -13.97 -13.13
CA THR A 96 14.51 -13.42 -12.51
C THR A 96 14.74 -12.01 -13.06
N LEU A 97 14.61 -11.00 -12.20
CA LEU A 97 14.73 -9.58 -12.58
C LEU A 97 15.80 -8.89 -11.72
N GLY A 98 16.69 -8.15 -12.38
CA GLY A 98 17.80 -7.50 -11.67
C GLY A 98 18.74 -8.49 -10.96
N GLY A 99 18.82 -9.72 -11.46
CA GLY A 99 19.62 -10.78 -10.83
C GLY A 99 18.94 -11.49 -9.66
N LEU A 100 17.73 -11.12 -9.29
CA LEU A 100 16.97 -11.72 -8.20
C LEU A 100 15.81 -12.57 -8.72
N THR A 101 15.75 -13.82 -8.29
CA THR A 101 14.56 -14.67 -8.43
C THR A 101 13.40 -14.06 -7.63
N ARG A 102 12.18 -14.52 -7.91
CA ARG A 102 11.01 -14.08 -7.13
C ARG A 102 11.16 -14.41 -5.64
N GLN A 103 11.64 -15.60 -5.32
CA GLN A 103 11.78 -16.04 -3.92
C GLN A 103 12.82 -15.19 -3.16
N GLU A 104 13.96 -14.90 -3.77
CA GLU A 104 14.97 -14.00 -3.18
C GLU A 104 14.43 -12.60 -2.97
N HIS A 105 13.68 -12.07 -3.94
CA HIS A 105 13.00 -10.79 -3.82
C HIS A 105 12.00 -10.78 -2.66
N ASP A 106 11.11 -11.79 -2.56
CA ASP A 106 10.12 -11.88 -1.49
C ASP A 106 10.81 -11.92 -0.11
N GLY A 107 11.89 -12.68 0.00
CA GLY A 107 12.71 -12.74 1.23
C GLY A 107 13.36 -11.41 1.59
N LEU A 108 13.89 -10.67 0.61
CA LEU A 108 14.47 -9.33 0.85
C LEU A 108 13.40 -8.34 1.31
N VAL A 109 12.22 -8.33 0.68
CA VAL A 109 11.11 -7.46 1.07
C VAL A 109 10.59 -7.82 2.47
N ALA A 110 10.40 -9.11 2.78
CA ALA A 110 9.97 -9.55 4.10
C ALA A 110 10.97 -9.13 5.19
N ARG A 111 12.28 -9.34 4.97
CA ARG A 111 13.33 -8.96 5.93
C ARG A 111 13.41 -7.45 6.12
N SER A 112 13.33 -6.64 5.05
CA SER A 112 13.49 -5.19 5.15
C SER A 112 12.26 -4.47 5.70
N THR A 113 11.05 -4.98 5.42
CA THR A 113 9.79 -4.38 5.88
C THR A 113 9.29 -4.94 7.19
N GLY A 114 9.68 -6.20 7.52
CA GLY A 114 9.13 -6.99 8.61
C GLY A 114 7.73 -7.54 8.34
N VAL A 115 7.21 -7.39 7.12
CA VAL A 115 5.91 -7.95 6.73
C VAL A 115 6.08 -9.45 6.47
N PRO A 116 5.17 -10.32 6.95
CA PRO A 116 5.25 -11.76 6.71
C PRO A 116 5.40 -12.12 5.24
N VAL A 117 6.24 -13.09 4.91
CA VAL A 117 6.53 -13.49 3.51
C VAL A 117 5.27 -13.98 2.78
N SER A 118 4.32 -14.58 3.48
CA SER A 118 3.01 -14.96 2.93
C SER A 118 2.23 -13.75 2.43
N VAL A 119 2.27 -12.63 3.16
CA VAL A 119 1.65 -11.36 2.79
C VAL A 119 2.38 -10.73 1.59
N ILE A 120 3.71 -10.79 1.55
CA ILE A 120 4.50 -10.32 0.40
C ILE A 120 4.11 -11.07 -0.88
N ARG A 121 3.94 -12.39 -0.79
CA ARG A 121 3.50 -13.21 -1.94
C ARG A 121 2.08 -12.84 -2.41
N ALA A 122 1.16 -12.63 -1.47
CA ALA A 122 -0.18 -12.16 -1.79
C ALA A 122 -0.16 -10.78 -2.48
N ALA A 123 0.67 -9.85 -1.99
CA ALA A 123 0.85 -8.54 -2.60
C ALA A 123 1.45 -8.64 -4.02
N THR A 124 2.40 -9.56 -4.24
CA THR A 124 2.96 -9.84 -5.57
C THR A 124 1.87 -10.31 -6.54
N ALA A 125 1.00 -11.23 -6.11
CA ALA A 125 -0.14 -11.69 -6.91
C ALA A 125 -1.10 -10.54 -7.20
N THR A 126 -1.47 -9.74 -6.21
CA THR A 126 -2.34 -8.55 -6.37
C THR A 126 -1.78 -7.57 -7.42
N ILE A 127 -0.49 -7.25 -7.37
CA ILE A 127 0.15 -6.35 -8.35
C ILE A 127 0.07 -6.96 -9.77
N ALA A 128 0.30 -8.25 -9.91
CA ALA A 128 0.21 -8.94 -11.20
C ALA A 128 -1.22 -8.96 -11.75
N ASP A 129 -2.22 -9.20 -10.90
CA ASP A 129 -3.63 -9.21 -11.26
C ASP A 129 -4.09 -7.80 -11.69
N VAL A 130 -3.69 -6.76 -10.95
CA VAL A 130 -3.98 -5.36 -11.34
C VAL A 130 -3.35 -5.04 -12.69
N LEU A 131 -2.09 -5.43 -12.95
CA LEU A 131 -1.46 -5.25 -14.28
C LEU A 131 -2.23 -5.97 -15.39
N ALA A 132 -2.87 -7.09 -15.09
CA ALA A 132 -3.66 -7.82 -16.07
C ALA A 132 -4.97 -7.11 -16.44
N GLY A 133 -5.63 -6.42 -15.49
CA GLY A 133 -6.94 -5.79 -15.63
C GLY A 133 -6.95 -4.26 -15.75
N VAL A 134 -5.84 -3.57 -15.47
CA VAL A 134 -5.83 -2.11 -15.27
C VAL A 134 -6.30 -1.28 -16.48
N VAL A 135 -6.21 -1.79 -17.70
CA VAL A 135 -6.75 -1.09 -18.88
C VAL A 135 -8.27 -1.07 -18.85
N ASP A 136 -8.88 -2.16 -18.41
CA ASP A 136 -10.34 -2.28 -18.29
C ASP A 136 -10.84 -1.45 -17.10
N THR A 137 -10.10 -1.43 -15.98
CA THR A 137 -10.35 -0.54 -14.83
C THR A 137 -10.36 0.92 -15.27
N ALA A 138 -9.31 1.38 -15.96
CA ALA A 138 -9.22 2.75 -16.46
C ALA A 138 -10.33 3.09 -17.47
N ALA A 139 -10.75 2.13 -18.29
CA ALA A 139 -11.87 2.30 -19.22
C ALA A 139 -13.22 2.38 -18.48
N GLY A 140 -13.40 1.57 -17.43
CA GLY A 140 -14.60 1.57 -16.58
C GLY A 140 -14.80 2.88 -15.82
N ALA A 141 -13.72 3.55 -15.42
CA ALA A 141 -13.75 4.87 -14.77
C ALA A 141 -14.11 6.01 -15.73
N SER A 142 -14.12 5.77 -17.06
CA SER A 142 -14.43 6.81 -18.06
C SER A 142 -15.92 7.16 -18.05
N PRO A 143 -16.28 8.46 -18.01
CA PRO A 143 -17.68 8.87 -18.16
C PRO A 143 -18.31 8.34 -19.47
N ARG A 144 -19.55 7.84 -19.42
CA ARG A 144 -20.23 7.25 -20.59
C ARG A 144 -20.39 8.22 -21.78
N ALA A 145 -20.45 9.53 -21.49
CA ALA A 145 -20.59 10.56 -22.53
C ALA A 145 -19.30 10.83 -23.32
N VAL A 146 -18.18 10.21 -22.93
CA VAL A 146 -16.89 10.44 -23.55
C VAL A 146 -16.67 9.49 -24.71
N LEU A 147 -16.17 10.00 -25.85
CA LEU A 147 -15.77 9.15 -26.96
C LEU A 147 -14.62 8.22 -26.56
N PRO A 148 -14.72 6.94 -26.92
CA PRO A 148 -13.65 5.97 -26.67
C PRO A 148 -12.31 6.43 -27.26
N PRO A 149 -11.18 6.10 -26.64
CA PRO A 149 -9.86 6.40 -27.18
C PRO A 149 -9.66 5.89 -28.61
N GLY A 150 -9.19 6.77 -29.49
CA GLY A 150 -8.91 6.43 -30.91
C GLY A 150 -10.10 6.62 -31.87
N ARG A 151 -11.29 6.89 -31.38
CA ARG A 151 -12.42 7.26 -32.23
C ARG A 151 -12.25 8.70 -32.71
N ARG A 152 -12.41 8.91 -34.06
CA ARG A 152 -12.22 10.22 -34.70
C ARG A 152 -13.52 10.78 -35.31
N ASP A 153 -14.57 9.98 -35.33
CA ASP A 153 -15.87 10.38 -35.85
C ASP A 153 -16.56 11.26 -34.80
N VAL A 154 -16.36 12.57 -34.92
CA VAL A 154 -17.01 13.57 -34.06
C VAL A 154 -18.35 13.92 -34.69
N PRO A 155 -19.48 13.74 -33.98
CA PRO A 155 -20.78 14.18 -34.46
C PRO A 155 -20.79 15.71 -34.73
N ASP A 156 -21.63 16.17 -35.66
CA ASP A 156 -21.81 17.60 -35.95
C ASP A 156 -22.23 18.39 -34.68
N THR A 157 -22.92 17.72 -33.77
CA THR A 157 -23.27 18.28 -32.42
C THR A 157 -22.10 18.41 -31.46
N GLY A 158 -20.91 17.94 -31.85
CA GLY A 158 -19.74 17.87 -31.00
C GLY A 158 -19.68 16.59 -30.15
N ALA A 159 -18.58 16.43 -29.44
CA ALA A 159 -18.31 15.32 -28.58
C ALA A 159 -17.53 15.73 -27.33
N VAL A 160 -17.57 14.92 -26.30
CA VAL A 160 -16.68 15.03 -25.13
C VAL A 160 -15.55 14.02 -25.28
N VAL A 161 -14.33 14.45 -25.08
CA VAL A 161 -13.14 13.60 -25.10
C VAL A 161 -12.43 13.66 -23.75
N TRP A 162 -11.90 12.53 -23.32
CA TRP A 162 -11.12 12.44 -22.08
C TRP A 162 -9.65 12.74 -22.36
N ARG A 163 -9.10 13.71 -21.69
CA ARG A 163 -7.73 14.19 -21.88
C ARG A 163 -6.94 14.15 -20.58
N ARG A 164 -5.68 13.81 -20.67
CA ARG A 164 -4.78 13.87 -19.53
C ARG A 164 -4.64 15.31 -19.02
N ARG A 165 -4.60 15.47 -17.71
CA ARG A 165 -4.32 16.76 -17.05
C ARG A 165 -2.83 17.12 -17.08
N GLY A 166 -1.97 16.11 -17.26
CA GLY A 166 -0.52 16.23 -17.33
C GLY A 166 0.10 15.11 -18.14
N ARG A 167 1.41 14.94 -18.02
CA ARG A 167 2.21 13.93 -18.72
C ARG A 167 2.99 13.05 -17.78
N LEU A 168 3.28 13.55 -16.57
CA LEU A 168 4.15 12.94 -15.58
C LEU A 168 3.45 12.89 -14.22
N LEU A 169 3.32 11.68 -13.68
CA LEU A 169 2.89 11.41 -12.31
C LEU A 169 4.11 11.12 -11.44
N GLY A 170 4.31 11.90 -10.40
CA GLY A 170 5.25 11.61 -9.32
C GLY A 170 4.58 10.78 -8.22
N VAL A 171 5.22 9.72 -7.77
CA VAL A 171 4.72 8.85 -6.71
C VAL A 171 5.70 8.82 -5.55
N ASN A 172 5.28 9.29 -4.38
CA ASN A 172 6.03 9.13 -3.13
C ASN A 172 5.43 7.95 -2.35
N ALA A 173 6.04 6.76 -2.51
CA ALA A 173 5.48 5.51 -1.99
C ALA A 173 5.75 5.31 -0.49
N SER A 174 4.84 4.60 0.19
CA SER A 174 5.05 4.06 1.55
C SER A 174 5.71 2.68 1.50
N GLY A 175 6.13 2.18 2.65
CA GLY A 175 6.78 0.86 2.78
C GLY A 175 6.12 -0.02 3.83
N ASN A 176 4.85 0.22 4.12
CA ASN A 176 4.07 -0.61 5.05
C ASN A 176 3.52 -1.87 4.40
N HIS A 177 3.18 -1.81 3.10
CA HIS A 177 2.64 -2.95 2.36
C HIS A 177 2.99 -2.83 0.87
N PRO A 178 3.53 -3.89 0.21
CA PRO A 178 3.99 -3.80 -1.19
C PRO A 178 2.88 -3.50 -2.19
N ALA A 179 1.63 -3.94 -1.93
CA ALA A 179 0.51 -3.73 -2.84
C ALA A 179 0.15 -2.24 -3.07
N VAL A 180 0.70 -1.29 -2.31
CA VAL A 180 0.58 0.16 -2.62
C VAL A 180 1.07 0.49 -4.03
N HIS A 181 1.98 -0.33 -4.57
CA HIS A 181 2.48 -0.16 -5.93
C HIS A 181 1.47 -0.56 -7.01
N SER A 182 0.37 -1.23 -6.69
CA SER A 182 -0.72 -1.48 -7.64
C SER A 182 -1.52 -0.21 -7.96
N LEU A 183 -1.60 0.74 -7.03
CA LEU A 183 -2.50 1.89 -7.12
C LEU A 183 -2.09 2.94 -8.17
N TRP A 184 -0.82 3.02 -8.55
CA TRP A 184 -0.36 3.97 -9.57
C TRP A 184 -0.28 3.39 -10.99
N LEU A 185 -0.53 2.08 -11.16
CA LEU A 185 -0.43 1.40 -12.47
C LEU A 185 -1.45 1.91 -13.48
N GLU A 186 -2.61 2.37 -13.02
CA GLU A 186 -3.65 2.97 -13.85
C GLU A 186 -3.11 4.20 -14.63
N ALA A 187 -2.13 4.93 -14.07
CA ALA A 187 -1.50 6.04 -14.77
C ALA A 187 -0.77 5.60 -16.04
N LEU A 188 -0.14 4.41 -16.04
CA LEU A 188 0.50 3.84 -17.23
C LEU A 188 -0.55 3.44 -18.29
N ALA A 189 -1.70 2.90 -17.86
CA ALA A 189 -2.82 2.58 -18.74
C ALA A 189 -3.39 3.84 -19.42
N LEU A 190 -3.40 4.96 -18.71
CA LEU A 190 -3.82 6.27 -19.21
C LEU A 190 -2.72 7.02 -20.00
N GLY A 191 -1.52 6.44 -20.12
CA GLY A 191 -0.42 6.96 -20.93
C GLY A 191 0.40 8.05 -20.26
N TYR A 192 0.43 8.09 -18.94
CA TYR A 192 1.36 8.90 -18.16
C TYR A 192 2.74 8.27 -18.12
N ARG A 193 3.77 9.10 -17.99
CA ARG A 193 5.05 8.70 -17.39
C ARG A 193 4.87 8.62 -15.88
N VAL A 194 5.56 7.68 -15.24
CA VAL A 194 5.51 7.54 -13.78
C VAL A 194 6.93 7.55 -13.22
N ALA A 195 7.17 8.43 -12.24
CA ALA A 195 8.41 8.49 -11.48
C ALA A 195 8.12 8.14 -10.02
N VAL A 196 8.66 7.01 -9.55
CA VAL A 196 8.42 6.49 -8.20
C VAL A 196 9.61 6.77 -7.30
N ARG A 197 9.40 7.46 -6.19
CA ARG A 197 10.31 7.44 -5.04
C ARG A 197 9.91 6.28 -4.14
N PRO A 198 10.73 5.24 -4.03
CA PRO A 198 10.47 4.12 -3.15
C PRO A 198 10.60 4.51 -1.67
N SER A 199 9.95 3.75 -0.80
CA SER A 199 10.27 3.77 0.62
C SER A 199 11.68 3.20 0.86
N ARG A 200 12.34 3.65 1.92
CA ARG A 200 13.62 3.06 2.35
C ARG A 200 13.45 1.64 2.89
N ARG A 201 12.27 1.31 3.42
CA ARG A 201 11.96 -0.04 3.90
C ARG A 201 11.69 -1.02 2.76
N ASP A 202 11.08 -0.54 1.65
CA ASP A 202 10.81 -1.36 0.46
C ASP A 202 11.29 -0.64 -0.81
N PRO A 203 12.60 -0.63 -1.08
CA PRO A 203 13.10 -0.20 -2.38
C PRO A 203 13.00 -1.30 -3.44
N PHE A 204 12.80 -2.56 -3.04
CA PHE A 204 12.88 -3.74 -3.90
C PHE A 204 11.64 -3.91 -4.77
N THR A 205 10.45 -3.77 -4.21
CA THR A 205 9.18 -3.97 -4.95
C THR A 205 9.06 -3.02 -6.14
N PRO A 206 9.17 -1.68 -6.01
CA PRO A 206 9.07 -0.79 -7.16
C PRO A 206 10.25 -0.95 -8.14
N HIS A 207 11.45 -1.29 -7.67
CA HIS A 207 12.58 -1.58 -8.55
C HIS A 207 12.29 -2.79 -9.44
N ARG A 208 11.86 -3.92 -8.85
CA ARG A 208 11.47 -5.12 -9.59
C ARG A 208 10.31 -4.84 -10.55
N LEU A 209 9.31 -4.07 -10.13
CA LEU A 209 8.16 -3.73 -10.94
C LEU A 209 8.53 -2.89 -12.16
N VAL A 210 9.43 -1.91 -12.00
CA VAL A 210 9.94 -1.12 -13.13
C VAL A 210 10.76 -1.99 -14.09
N LEU A 211 11.58 -2.90 -13.60
CA LEU A 211 12.30 -3.86 -14.45
C LEU A 211 11.35 -4.75 -15.24
N ALA A 212 10.27 -5.26 -14.62
CA ALA A 212 9.23 -6.04 -15.30
C ALA A 212 8.50 -5.24 -16.39
N LEU A 213 8.17 -3.97 -16.11
CA LEU A 213 7.56 -3.09 -17.10
C LEU A 213 8.49 -2.83 -18.29
N ARG A 214 9.77 -2.57 -18.03
CA ARG A 214 10.77 -2.36 -19.09
C ARG A 214 11.01 -3.62 -19.91
N SER A 215 11.08 -4.80 -19.30
CA SER A 215 11.20 -6.08 -20.03
C SER A 215 9.99 -6.34 -20.95
N ALA A 216 8.80 -5.90 -20.55
CA ALA A 216 7.59 -5.93 -21.37
C ALA A 216 7.50 -4.82 -22.43
N GLY A 217 8.60 -4.04 -22.60
CA GLY A 217 8.79 -3.06 -23.66
C GLY A 217 8.33 -1.64 -23.30
N PHE A 218 8.10 -1.28 -22.04
CA PHE A 218 8.01 0.12 -21.63
C PHE A 218 9.40 0.77 -21.80
N ALA A 219 9.44 1.97 -22.36
CA ALA A 219 10.70 2.68 -22.53
C ALA A 219 11.24 3.18 -21.18
N ASP A 220 12.54 3.40 -21.10
CA ASP A 220 13.22 3.83 -19.87
C ASP A 220 12.71 5.17 -19.33
N ASP A 221 12.16 6.02 -20.21
CA ASP A 221 11.55 7.30 -19.86
C ASP A 221 10.07 7.23 -19.49
N GLU A 222 9.42 6.06 -19.66
CA GLU A 222 8.00 5.88 -19.32
C GLU A 222 7.81 5.55 -17.86
N VAL A 223 8.74 4.79 -17.24
CA VAL A 223 8.63 4.41 -15.84
C VAL A 223 10.01 4.38 -15.18
N LEU A 224 10.12 5.05 -14.03
CA LEU A 224 11.37 5.29 -13.31
C LEU A 224 11.25 4.94 -11.83
N THR A 225 12.39 4.56 -11.22
CA THR A 225 12.56 4.60 -9.76
C THR A 225 13.67 5.57 -9.40
N LEU A 226 13.36 6.53 -8.54
CA LEU A 226 14.25 7.60 -8.11
C LEU A 226 14.40 7.60 -6.58
N PRO A 227 15.14 6.64 -6.01
CA PRO A 227 15.39 6.61 -4.58
C PRO A 227 16.10 7.89 -4.14
N CYS A 228 15.59 8.54 -3.10
CA CYS A 228 16.17 9.78 -2.59
C CYS A 228 15.77 10.01 -1.14
N ASP A 229 16.41 10.99 -0.50
CA ASP A 229 16.07 11.41 0.86
C ASP A 229 14.66 11.99 0.97
N HIS A 230 14.16 12.07 2.19
CA HIS A 230 12.86 12.70 2.48
C HIS A 230 12.82 14.20 2.11
N SER A 231 13.93 14.91 2.31
CA SER A 231 14.04 16.33 1.90
C SER A 231 13.97 16.49 0.38
N THR A 232 14.54 15.55 -0.35
CA THR A 232 14.55 15.53 -1.83
C THR A 232 13.24 15.01 -2.43
N ALA A 233 12.38 14.36 -1.64
CA ALA A 233 11.05 13.92 -2.09
C ALA A 233 10.17 15.10 -2.56
N GLU A 234 10.38 16.29 -2.01
CA GLU A 234 9.68 17.51 -2.42
C GLU A 234 9.98 17.90 -3.87
N GLU A 235 11.23 17.66 -4.33
CA GLU A 235 11.62 17.88 -5.74
C GLU A 235 10.86 16.95 -6.70
N LEU A 236 10.59 15.70 -6.27
CA LEU A 236 9.79 14.79 -7.07
C LEU A 236 8.34 15.27 -7.16
N VAL A 237 7.73 15.65 -6.05
CA VAL A 237 6.34 16.11 -6.01
C VAL A 237 6.20 17.40 -6.79
N GLY A 238 6.99 18.43 -6.49
CA GLY A 238 6.91 19.74 -7.14
C GLY A 238 7.34 19.74 -8.61
N GLY A 239 8.22 18.81 -9.01
CA GLY A 239 8.70 18.64 -10.38
C GLY A 239 7.75 17.84 -11.29
N SER A 240 6.71 17.23 -10.76
CA SER A 240 5.70 16.47 -11.51
C SER A 240 4.51 17.31 -11.95
N ASP A 241 3.74 16.89 -12.96
CA ASP A 241 2.50 17.56 -13.34
C ASP A 241 1.38 17.28 -12.32
N LEU A 242 1.34 16.04 -11.82
CA LEU A 242 0.49 15.58 -10.73
C LEU A 242 1.31 14.65 -9.83
N ALA A 243 0.94 14.54 -8.56
CA ALA A 243 1.62 13.67 -7.65
C ALA A 243 0.65 12.82 -6.83
N MET A 244 1.09 11.60 -6.47
CA MET A 244 0.43 10.72 -5.51
C MET A 244 1.37 10.52 -4.32
N VAL A 245 0.88 10.74 -3.11
CA VAL A 245 1.70 10.68 -1.89
C VAL A 245 1.03 9.79 -0.86
N PHE A 246 1.75 8.75 -0.45
CA PHE A 246 1.32 7.83 0.59
C PHE A 246 1.86 8.22 1.95
N GLY A 247 1.04 8.13 2.98
CA GLY A 247 1.49 8.37 4.36
C GLY A 247 0.36 8.63 5.34
N GLY A 248 0.71 8.72 6.62
CA GLY A 248 -0.21 9.09 7.70
C GLY A 248 -0.48 10.60 7.74
N ASP A 249 -1.27 11.03 8.75
CA ASP A 249 -1.77 12.40 8.90
C ASP A 249 -0.73 13.50 8.72
N ALA A 250 0.47 13.33 9.26
CA ALA A 250 1.52 14.34 9.15
C ALA A 250 1.96 14.54 7.68
N THR A 251 2.06 13.46 6.92
CA THR A 251 2.39 13.48 5.50
C THR A 251 1.24 14.09 4.70
N VAL A 252 0.01 13.64 4.94
CA VAL A 252 -1.18 14.18 4.28
C VAL A 252 -1.29 15.69 4.50
N ARG A 253 -1.18 16.17 5.75
CA ARG A 253 -1.21 17.62 6.06
C ARG A 253 -0.08 18.38 5.37
N ARG A 254 1.12 17.81 5.26
CA ARG A 254 2.26 18.45 4.60
C ARG A 254 2.00 18.73 3.13
N TYR A 255 1.33 17.81 2.43
CA TYR A 255 1.12 17.89 0.98
C TYR A 255 -0.26 18.40 0.57
N ALA A 256 -1.28 18.35 1.43
CA ALA A 256 -2.65 18.81 1.11
C ALA A 256 -2.79 20.33 0.86
N GLY A 257 -1.85 21.14 1.32
CA GLY A 257 -1.95 22.60 1.30
C GLY A 257 -1.62 23.30 -0.03
N GLY A 258 -1.44 22.58 -1.14
CA GLY A 258 -1.12 23.20 -2.45
C GLY A 258 0.25 23.92 -2.51
N ARG A 259 1.09 23.73 -1.51
CA ARG A 259 2.39 24.43 -1.32
C ARG A 259 3.35 24.32 -2.50
N TYR A 260 3.22 23.24 -3.27
CA TYR A 260 4.16 22.90 -4.35
C TYR A 260 3.66 23.32 -5.74
N GLY A 261 2.47 23.91 -5.86
CA GLY A 261 1.85 24.26 -7.15
C GLY A 261 1.43 23.04 -7.98
N THR A 262 1.75 21.83 -7.52
CA THR A 262 1.39 20.56 -8.15
C THR A 262 0.16 19.99 -7.44
N PRO A 263 -0.90 19.60 -8.17
CA PRO A 263 -2.01 18.88 -7.56
C PRO A 263 -1.54 17.54 -6.97
N VAL A 264 -1.89 17.28 -5.71
CA VAL A 264 -1.46 16.07 -4.98
C VAL A 264 -2.68 15.26 -4.58
N LEU A 265 -2.68 13.97 -4.95
CA LEU A 265 -3.58 12.96 -4.41
C LEU A 265 -2.89 12.31 -3.21
N THR A 266 -3.43 12.52 -2.03
CA THR A 266 -2.93 11.90 -0.81
C THR A 266 -3.62 10.57 -0.57
N GLN A 267 -2.85 9.55 -0.21
CA GLN A 267 -3.33 8.21 0.11
C GLN A 267 -3.04 7.86 1.57
N GLY A 268 -4.09 7.65 2.34
CA GLY A 268 -4.06 7.37 3.79
C GLY A 268 -4.36 8.59 4.66
N PRO A 269 -4.54 8.40 5.97
CA PRO A 269 -4.70 7.12 6.66
C PRO A 269 -5.99 6.37 6.28
N GLY A 270 -6.00 5.03 6.48
CA GLY A 270 -7.17 4.19 6.12
C GLY A 270 -8.34 4.33 7.08
N ARG A 271 -8.08 4.20 8.38
CA ARG A 271 -9.09 4.30 9.47
C ARG A 271 -10.34 3.48 9.18
N VAL A 272 -10.12 2.25 8.73
CA VAL A 272 -11.20 1.36 8.33
C VAL A 272 -12.01 0.96 9.54
N LYS A 273 -13.34 1.06 9.40
CA LYS A 273 -14.28 0.78 10.49
C LYS A 273 -15.27 -0.29 10.09
N VAL A 274 -15.71 -1.05 11.08
CA VAL A 274 -16.77 -2.04 10.93
C VAL A 274 -17.94 -1.65 11.82
N LEU A 275 -19.16 -1.73 11.28
CA LEU A 275 -20.39 -1.57 12.01
C LEU A 275 -21.17 -2.88 12.02
N ILE A 276 -21.47 -3.40 13.20
CA ILE A 276 -22.27 -4.62 13.37
C ILE A 276 -23.58 -4.26 14.08
N ARG A 277 -24.69 -4.46 13.36
CA ARG A 277 -26.04 -4.34 13.89
C ARG A 277 -26.63 -5.71 14.13
N GLY A 278 -27.30 -5.86 15.29
CA GLY A 278 -27.85 -7.15 15.70
C GLY A 278 -26.77 -8.11 16.23
N ARG A 279 -26.92 -9.40 15.92
CA ARG A 279 -25.99 -10.43 16.41
C ARG A 279 -24.65 -10.36 15.68
N TRP A 280 -23.56 -10.41 16.41
CA TRP A 280 -22.20 -10.35 15.88
C TRP A 280 -21.57 -11.72 15.56
N ASP A 281 -22.10 -12.81 16.16
CA ASP A 281 -21.49 -14.15 16.03
C ASP A 281 -21.18 -14.57 14.57
N PRO A 282 -22.07 -14.34 13.57
CA PRO A 282 -21.83 -14.77 12.20
C PRO A 282 -20.67 -14.01 11.51
N TYR A 283 -20.29 -12.86 12.06
CA TYR A 283 -19.32 -11.96 11.46
C TYR A 283 -17.95 -11.98 12.14
N LEU A 284 -17.81 -12.74 13.25
CA LEU A 284 -16.59 -12.73 14.06
C LEU A 284 -15.34 -13.11 13.24
N ASP A 285 -15.41 -14.15 12.42
CA ASP A 285 -14.26 -14.63 11.66
C ASP A 285 -13.86 -13.65 10.55
N VAL A 286 -14.83 -13.04 9.86
CA VAL A 286 -14.53 -12.05 8.82
C VAL A 286 -13.99 -10.75 9.41
N VAL A 287 -14.43 -10.37 10.61
CA VAL A 287 -13.86 -9.21 11.32
C VAL A 287 -12.45 -9.52 11.82
N ALA A 288 -12.23 -10.70 12.38
CA ALA A 288 -10.88 -11.12 12.80
C ALA A 288 -9.89 -11.11 11.61
N ASP A 289 -10.33 -11.58 10.42
CA ASP A 289 -9.54 -11.50 9.20
C ASP A 289 -9.39 -10.04 8.71
N SER A 290 -10.41 -9.20 8.85
CA SER A 290 -10.32 -7.77 8.53
C SER A 290 -9.28 -7.04 9.38
N VAL A 291 -9.09 -7.43 10.63
CA VAL A 291 -8.10 -6.85 11.56
C VAL A 291 -6.72 -7.47 11.37
N GLY A 292 -6.62 -8.80 11.39
CA GLY A 292 -5.35 -9.54 11.44
C GLY A 292 -4.82 -9.97 10.08
N GLY A 293 -5.67 -10.05 9.05
CA GLY A 293 -5.26 -10.38 7.70
C GLY A 293 -4.23 -9.39 7.14
N LEU A 294 -3.43 -9.81 6.18
CA LEU A 294 -2.34 -9.00 5.62
C LEU A 294 -1.33 -8.51 6.68
N GLY A 295 -1.23 -9.20 7.84
CA GLY A 295 -0.38 -8.79 8.96
C GLY A 295 -0.88 -7.57 9.74
N GLY A 296 -2.10 -7.09 9.47
CA GLY A 296 -2.65 -5.89 10.10
C GLY A 296 -1.95 -4.58 9.73
N VAL A 297 -1.19 -4.55 8.61
CA VAL A 297 -0.36 -3.41 8.20
C VAL A 297 -0.89 -2.66 6.98
N SER A 298 -1.95 -3.16 6.36
CA SER A 298 -2.59 -2.52 5.21
C SER A 298 -3.52 -1.38 5.67
N CYS A 299 -3.58 -0.29 4.89
CA CYS A 299 -4.58 0.77 5.11
C CYS A 299 -6.04 0.29 4.99
N LEU A 300 -6.26 -0.92 4.48
CA LEU A 300 -7.57 -1.57 4.38
C LEU A 300 -7.90 -2.48 5.58
N ASN A 301 -6.97 -2.68 6.52
CA ASN A 301 -7.28 -3.42 7.73
C ASN A 301 -8.22 -2.64 8.65
N ALA A 302 -9.18 -3.34 9.26
CA ALA A 302 -10.09 -2.75 10.22
C ALA A 302 -9.37 -2.33 11.49
N THR A 303 -9.49 -1.07 11.87
CA THR A 303 -8.89 -0.48 13.09
C THR A 303 -9.92 -0.15 14.16
N ALA A 304 -11.21 -0.11 13.82
CA ALA A 304 -12.27 0.09 14.78
C ALA A 304 -13.52 -0.74 14.45
N VAL A 305 -14.21 -1.21 15.48
CA VAL A 305 -15.46 -1.95 15.35
C VAL A 305 -16.51 -1.33 16.27
N LEU A 306 -17.65 -0.99 15.68
CA LEU A 306 -18.83 -0.49 16.40
C LEU A 306 -19.86 -1.59 16.47
N VAL A 307 -20.35 -1.88 17.67
CA VAL A 307 -21.24 -3.02 17.94
C VAL A 307 -22.51 -2.55 18.64
N GLU A 308 -23.68 -2.88 18.06
CA GLU A 308 -24.97 -2.46 18.60
C GLU A 308 -25.34 -3.22 19.89
N HIS A 309 -24.99 -4.51 19.94
CA HIS A 309 -25.35 -5.36 21.10
C HIS A 309 -24.12 -6.11 21.61
N ASP A 310 -23.89 -6.06 22.90
CA ASP A 310 -22.84 -6.76 23.64
C ASP A 310 -21.40 -6.50 23.05
N PRO A 311 -20.93 -5.23 23.02
CA PRO A 311 -19.59 -4.91 22.54
C PRO A 311 -18.49 -5.60 23.36
N ARG A 312 -18.71 -5.88 24.66
CA ARG A 312 -17.75 -6.59 25.52
C ARG A 312 -17.60 -8.05 25.10
N GLY A 313 -18.70 -8.79 24.99
CA GLY A 313 -18.65 -10.19 24.55
C GLY A 313 -18.06 -10.33 23.15
N PHE A 314 -18.34 -9.38 22.25
CA PHE A 314 -17.70 -9.31 20.96
C PHE A 314 -16.17 -9.10 21.08
N ALA A 315 -15.71 -8.13 21.86
CA ALA A 315 -14.29 -7.83 22.03
C ALA A 315 -13.52 -9.03 22.61
N GLU A 316 -14.09 -9.72 23.61
CA GLU A 316 -13.49 -10.92 24.19
C GLU A 316 -13.40 -12.08 23.18
N ALA A 317 -14.44 -12.28 22.37
CA ALA A 317 -14.44 -13.28 21.30
C ALA A 317 -13.42 -12.95 20.21
N LEU A 318 -13.33 -11.68 19.80
CA LEU A 318 -12.36 -11.19 18.82
C LEU A 318 -10.93 -11.33 19.35
N ALA A 319 -10.69 -10.94 20.60
CA ALA A 319 -9.39 -11.08 21.26
C ALA A 319 -8.91 -12.55 21.23
N LYS A 320 -9.80 -13.50 21.51
CA LYS A 320 -9.48 -14.93 21.44
C LYS A 320 -9.09 -15.38 20.03
N ARG A 321 -9.73 -14.84 18.97
CA ARG A 321 -9.38 -15.14 17.58
C ARG A 321 -8.02 -14.54 17.22
N LEU A 322 -7.78 -13.29 17.56
CA LEU A 322 -6.54 -12.59 17.22
C LEU A 322 -5.34 -13.13 18.02
N ALA A 323 -5.52 -13.57 19.26
CA ALA A 323 -4.46 -14.18 20.06
C ALA A 323 -3.89 -15.48 19.47
N ALA A 324 -4.58 -16.09 18.49
CA ALA A 324 -4.09 -17.27 17.77
C ALA A 324 -3.10 -16.93 16.64
N LEU A 325 -2.93 -15.64 16.29
CA LEU A 325 -1.97 -15.20 15.28
C LEU A 325 -0.54 -15.49 15.74
N ARG A 326 0.26 -16.05 14.83
CA ARG A 326 1.61 -16.56 15.15
C ARG A 326 2.69 -15.50 14.99
N PRO A 327 3.41 -15.17 16.07
CA PRO A 327 4.63 -14.38 16.01
C PRO A 327 5.79 -15.25 15.47
N GLY A 328 6.76 -14.61 14.82
CA GLY A 328 7.97 -15.26 14.33
C GLY A 328 8.76 -14.37 13.37
N PRO A 329 9.92 -14.82 12.89
CA PRO A 329 10.68 -14.13 11.85
C PRO A 329 9.84 -13.93 10.57
N PRO A 330 9.93 -12.77 9.89
CA PRO A 330 9.04 -12.45 8.77
C PRO A 330 9.23 -13.35 7.54
N VAL A 331 10.33 -14.09 7.46
CA VAL A 331 10.62 -15.03 6.36
C VAL A 331 10.05 -16.42 6.59
N GLU A 332 9.57 -16.75 7.77
CA GLU A 332 8.95 -18.03 8.08
C GLU A 332 7.52 -18.10 7.52
N GLU A 333 7.17 -19.27 6.93
CA GLU A 333 5.93 -19.45 6.18
C GLU A 333 4.66 -19.29 7.01
N ASP A 334 4.71 -19.63 8.27
CA ASP A 334 3.58 -19.64 9.19
C ASP A 334 3.52 -18.40 10.10
N THR A 335 4.46 -17.48 9.95
CA THR A 335 4.40 -16.17 10.62
C THR A 335 3.28 -15.31 10.03
N GLN A 336 2.50 -14.69 10.93
CA GLN A 336 1.33 -13.89 10.56
C GLN A 336 1.42 -12.44 11.07
N LEU A 337 2.32 -12.17 12.01
CA LEU A 337 2.47 -10.86 12.65
C LEU A 337 3.66 -10.08 12.07
N PRO A 338 3.55 -8.73 11.97
CA PRO A 338 4.63 -7.91 11.46
C PRO A 338 5.76 -7.80 12.48
N CYS A 339 6.98 -7.62 11.97
CA CYS A 339 8.17 -7.42 12.76
C CYS A 339 8.74 -6.01 12.59
N LEU A 340 9.35 -5.50 13.65
CA LEU A 340 10.10 -4.25 13.67
C LEU A 340 11.45 -4.45 14.39
N PRO A 341 12.44 -3.57 14.19
CA PRO A 341 13.57 -3.49 15.09
C PRO A 341 13.09 -3.33 16.55
N LEU A 342 13.67 -4.09 17.47
CA LEU A 342 13.20 -4.16 18.87
C LEU A 342 13.00 -2.77 19.50
N ALA A 343 13.93 -1.84 19.27
CA ALA A 343 13.81 -0.47 19.79
C ALA A 343 12.62 0.30 19.18
N GLU A 344 12.25 0.02 17.93
CA GLU A 344 11.09 0.60 17.27
C GLU A 344 9.80 -0.05 17.78
N ALA A 345 9.78 -1.37 17.93
CA ALA A 345 8.65 -2.12 18.49
C ALA A 345 8.28 -1.61 19.89
N ARG A 346 9.25 -1.35 20.75
CA ARG A 346 9.03 -0.76 22.08
C ARG A 346 8.45 0.66 22.00
N ARG A 347 8.88 1.49 21.05
CA ARG A 347 8.28 2.83 20.83
C ARG A 347 6.84 2.74 20.35
N VAL A 348 6.52 1.74 19.53
CA VAL A 348 5.15 1.47 19.08
C VAL A 348 4.29 1.03 20.26
N GLU A 349 4.76 0.15 21.13
CA GLU A 349 4.07 -0.25 22.35
C GLU A 349 3.83 0.94 23.30
N ASP A 350 4.82 1.81 23.49
CA ASP A 350 4.64 3.04 24.27
C ASP A 350 3.62 4.00 23.64
N ALA A 351 3.57 4.07 22.31
CA ALA A 351 2.54 4.86 21.60
C ALA A 351 1.15 4.25 21.79
N LEU A 352 1.02 2.92 21.74
CA LEU A 352 -0.22 2.21 22.04
C LEU A 352 -0.70 2.53 23.46
N ARG A 353 0.17 2.38 24.49
CA ARG A 353 -0.17 2.67 25.88
C ARG A 353 -0.67 4.11 26.08
N ARG A 354 -0.06 5.08 25.41
CA ARG A 354 -0.53 6.48 25.44
C ARG A 354 -1.88 6.65 24.75
N GLY A 355 -2.05 6.05 23.57
CA GLY A 355 -3.31 6.13 22.82
C GLY A 355 -4.46 5.41 23.50
N ALA A 356 -4.18 4.32 24.21
CA ALA A 356 -5.17 3.53 24.95
C ALA A 356 -5.48 4.10 26.36
N ALA A 357 -4.97 5.27 26.72
CA ALA A 357 -5.27 5.85 28.02
C ALA A 357 -6.78 6.05 28.21
N GLY A 358 -7.33 5.50 29.29
CA GLY A 358 -8.75 5.52 29.60
C GLY A 358 -9.58 4.45 28.90
N CYS A 359 -8.98 3.60 28.07
CA CYS A 359 -9.64 2.43 27.47
C CYS A 359 -9.38 1.17 28.33
N GLU A 360 -10.26 0.20 28.22
CA GLU A 360 -10.08 -1.11 28.85
C GLU A 360 -9.36 -2.07 27.90
N PRO A 361 -8.15 -2.58 28.24
CA PRO A 361 -7.50 -3.60 27.44
C PRO A 361 -8.20 -4.95 27.60
N VAL A 362 -8.57 -5.57 26.48
CA VAL A 362 -9.09 -6.95 26.44
C VAL A 362 -8.00 -7.91 25.98
N LEU A 363 -7.11 -7.42 25.12
CA LEU A 363 -5.90 -8.12 24.66
C LEU A 363 -4.80 -7.08 24.41
N GLY A 364 -3.55 -7.43 24.69
CA GLY A 364 -2.39 -6.63 24.30
C GLY A 364 -1.85 -5.71 25.39
N ASP A 365 -1.82 -6.18 26.66
CA ASP A 365 -1.08 -5.51 27.74
C ASP A 365 0.39 -5.34 27.40
N THR A 366 0.95 -6.32 26.68
CA THR A 366 2.24 -6.28 26.02
C THR A 366 2.08 -6.79 24.59
N VAL A 367 2.56 -6.03 23.62
CA VAL A 367 2.47 -6.40 22.20
C VAL A 367 3.84 -6.77 21.59
N VAL A 368 4.94 -6.52 22.31
CA VAL A 368 6.31 -6.80 21.84
C VAL A 368 6.70 -8.23 22.17
N HIS A 369 6.89 -9.05 21.15
CA HIS A 369 7.47 -10.39 21.22
C HIS A 369 8.91 -10.35 20.73
N ASP A 370 9.89 -10.23 21.63
CA ASP A 370 11.33 -10.21 21.33
C ASP A 370 11.76 -11.54 20.69
N LEU A 371 12.32 -11.49 19.48
CA LEU A 371 12.78 -12.68 18.74
C LEU A 371 14.23 -13.07 19.09
N GLY A 372 14.92 -12.25 19.89
CA GLY A 372 16.29 -12.53 20.37
C GLY A 372 17.40 -12.19 19.37
N ASP A 373 17.07 -11.70 18.18
CA ASP A 373 18.00 -11.33 17.11
C ASP A 373 18.12 -9.80 16.92
N GLY A 374 17.50 -9.01 17.79
CA GLY A 374 17.41 -7.55 17.67
C GLY A 374 16.12 -7.06 16.99
N SER A 375 15.27 -7.97 16.57
CA SER A 375 13.91 -7.71 16.08
C SER A 375 12.84 -8.17 17.06
N ALA A 376 11.60 -7.73 16.83
CA ALA A 376 10.43 -8.19 17.58
C ALA A 376 9.21 -8.26 16.67
N ALA A 377 8.39 -9.31 16.86
CA ALA A 377 7.06 -9.38 16.31
C ALA A 377 6.07 -8.55 17.16
N LEU A 378 5.09 -7.92 16.52
CA LEU A 378 4.06 -7.14 17.20
C LEU A 378 2.77 -7.95 17.31
N GLY A 379 2.45 -8.38 18.52
CA GLY A 379 1.22 -9.11 18.85
C GLY A 379 -0.03 -8.24 18.74
N PRO A 380 -1.21 -8.86 18.59
CA PRO A 380 -2.45 -8.13 18.41
C PRO A 380 -2.90 -7.42 19.70
N ALA A 381 -3.69 -6.35 19.52
CA ALA A 381 -4.32 -5.61 20.61
C ALA A 381 -5.81 -5.37 20.36
N VAL A 382 -6.63 -5.49 21.40
CA VAL A 382 -8.07 -5.21 21.42
C VAL A 382 -8.40 -4.37 22.64
N HIS A 383 -8.98 -3.20 22.43
CA HIS A 383 -9.36 -2.28 23.51
C HIS A 383 -10.83 -1.93 23.42
N LEU A 384 -11.51 -1.92 24.57
CA LEU A 384 -12.86 -1.38 24.69
C LEU A 384 -12.82 0.13 24.93
N VAL A 385 -13.68 0.85 24.21
CA VAL A 385 -13.84 2.31 24.26
C VAL A 385 -15.31 2.60 24.57
N ASP A 386 -15.59 3.43 25.56
CA ASP A 386 -16.95 3.70 25.98
C ASP A 386 -17.71 4.62 25.00
N ASP A 387 -17.02 5.57 24.38
CA ASP A 387 -17.57 6.54 23.43
C ASP A 387 -17.19 6.21 21.99
N PRO A 388 -18.17 5.89 21.12
CA PRO A 388 -17.89 5.58 19.71
C PRO A 388 -17.33 6.77 18.89
N THR A 389 -17.32 7.98 19.46
CA THR A 389 -16.77 9.19 18.85
C THR A 389 -15.40 9.58 19.41
N ALA A 390 -14.87 8.82 20.35
CA ALA A 390 -13.56 9.06 20.95
C ALA A 390 -12.45 9.05 19.90
N GLU A 391 -11.37 9.80 20.17
CA GLU A 391 -10.22 9.92 19.25
C GLU A 391 -9.56 8.57 18.93
N GLN A 392 -9.62 7.61 19.86
CA GLN A 392 -9.12 6.25 19.70
C GLN A 392 -9.72 5.54 18.49
N MET A 393 -10.99 5.81 18.17
CA MET A 393 -11.68 5.24 17.00
C MET A 393 -11.07 5.69 15.66
N GLY A 394 -10.16 6.66 15.67
CA GLY A 394 -9.39 7.14 14.52
C GLY A 394 -7.89 6.79 14.59
N LEU A 395 -7.43 6.08 15.61
CA LEU A 395 -6.01 5.70 15.75
C LEU A 395 -5.70 4.43 14.96
N GLU A 396 -4.62 4.48 14.19
CA GLU A 396 -4.05 3.33 13.48
C GLU A 396 -2.70 2.95 14.08
N MET A 397 -2.50 1.64 14.26
CA MET A 397 -1.22 1.08 14.70
C MET A 397 -0.62 0.24 13.58
N PRO A 398 0.72 0.10 13.47
CA PRO A 398 1.37 -0.67 12.40
C PRO A 398 1.39 -2.18 12.68
N PHE A 399 0.30 -2.71 13.25
CA PHE A 399 0.08 -4.12 13.56
C PHE A 399 -1.41 -4.36 13.84
N PRO A 400 -1.89 -5.61 13.96
CA PRO A 400 -3.29 -5.90 14.26
C PRO A 400 -3.75 -5.25 15.58
N CYS A 401 -4.36 -4.07 15.50
CA CYS A 401 -4.86 -3.32 16.65
C CYS A 401 -6.26 -2.79 16.37
N VAL A 402 -7.21 -3.02 17.29
CA VAL A 402 -8.60 -2.66 17.07
C VAL A 402 -9.25 -2.06 18.32
N TRP A 403 -9.99 -0.98 18.08
CA TRP A 403 -10.81 -0.28 19.07
C TRP A 403 -12.26 -0.74 18.93
N VAL A 404 -12.88 -1.23 19.99
CA VAL A 404 -14.27 -1.72 20.00
C VAL A 404 -15.12 -0.78 20.84
N ALA A 405 -16.19 -0.24 20.27
CA ALA A 405 -17.08 0.68 20.95
C ALA A 405 -18.56 0.28 20.78
N PRO A 406 -19.44 0.67 21.73
CA PRO A 406 -20.88 0.54 21.55
C PRO A 406 -21.36 1.47 20.44
N TRP A 407 -22.42 1.06 19.74
CA TRP A 407 -23.12 1.89 18.78
C TRP A 407 -24.63 1.75 18.95
N SER A 408 -25.36 2.84 18.71
CA SER A 408 -26.81 2.84 18.63
C SER A 408 -27.30 3.60 17.41
N PRO A 409 -28.55 3.42 16.96
CA PRO A 409 -29.12 4.17 15.84
C PRO A 409 -29.02 5.69 15.98
N ASP A 410 -29.02 6.21 17.19
CA ASP A 410 -28.92 7.66 17.47
C ASP A 410 -27.55 8.25 17.07
N HIS A 411 -26.49 7.44 17.02
CA HIS A 411 -25.18 7.88 16.55
C HIS A 411 -25.12 8.06 15.02
N GLY A 412 -25.99 7.34 14.28
CA GLY A 412 -26.00 7.39 12.81
C GLY A 412 -24.64 7.07 12.20
N ALA A 413 -24.26 7.83 11.15
CA ALA A 413 -22.99 7.69 10.46
C ALA A 413 -21.82 8.43 11.14
N ALA A 414 -22.07 9.27 12.15
CA ALA A 414 -21.06 10.16 12.73
C ALA A 414 -19.78 9.44 13.21
N PRO A 415 -19.82 8.32 13.95
CA PRO A 415 -18.62 7.61 14.39
C PRO A 415 -17.84 6.93 13.24
N LEU A 416 -18.47 6.80 12.05
CA LEU A 416 -17.91 6.12 10.88
C LEU A 416 -17.20 7.07 9.92
N ARG A 417 -17.26 8.38 10.17
CA ARG A 417 -16.61 9.41 9.35
C ARG A 417 -15.10 9.23 9.21
N GLY A 418 -14.56 9.71 8.09
CA GLY A 418 -13.13 9.69 7.81
C GLY A 418 -12.57 8.31 7.51
N SER A 419 -13.40 7.36 7.05
CA SER A 419 -13.01 5.97 6.79
C SER A 419 -12.76 5.71 5.32
N LEU A 420 -11.68 5.00 5.01
CA LEU A 420 -11.43 4.48 3.67
C LEU A 420 -12.43 3.38 3.30
N VAL A 421 -12.75 2.52 4.25
CA VAL A 421 -13.79 1.50 4.12
C VAL A 421 -14.65 1.47 5.38
N VAL A 422 -15.95 1.34 5.20
CA VAL A 422 -16.89 0.96 6.24
C VAL A 422 -17.49 -0.40 5.89
N GLY A 423 -17.18 -1.42 6.69
CA GLY A 423 -17.83 -2.74 6.62
C GLY A 423 -19.13 -2.72 7.40
N VAL A 424 -20.25 -3.15 6.82
CA VAL A 424 -21.57 -3.10 7.48
C VAL A 424 -22.20 -4.48 7.53
N ALA A 425 -22.57 -4.91 8.73
CA ALA A 425 -23.44 -6.06 8.99
C ALA A 425 -24.81 -5.61 9.51
N GLY A 426 -25.89 -6.17 9.00
CA GLY A 426 -27.27 -5.86 9.44
C GLY A 426 -27.74 -4.44 9.07
N GLY A 427 -27.13 -3.80 8.07
CA GLY A 427 -27.54 -2.49 7.57
C GLY A 427 -28.89 -2.53 6.86
N ASN A 428 -29.70 -1.47 7.04
CA ASN A 428 -30.85 -1.20 6.20
C ASN A 428 -30.51 -0.15 5.13
N THR A 429 -31.37 0.00 4.12
CA THR A 429 -31.16 0.93 3.01
C THR A 429 -30.87 2.36 3.47
N ALA A 430 -31.63 2.87 4.43
CA ALA A 430 -31.48 4.23 4.93
C ALA A 430 -30.09 4.49 5.58
N LEU A 431 -29.56 3.51 6.30
CA LEU A 431 -28.19 3.62 6.86
C LEU A 431 -27.15 3.57 5.76
N VAL A 432 -27.28 2.65 4.80
CA VAL A 432 -26.34 2.55 3.65
C VAL A 432 -26.34 3.85 2.84
N ASP A 433 -27.53 4.40 2.55
CA ASP A 433 -27.66 5.68 1.85
C ASP A 433 -26.96 6.82 2.63
N ALA A 434 -27.17 6.90 3.95
CA ALA A 434 -26.51 7.89 4.80
C ALA A 434 -24.97 7.74 4.84
N LEU A 435 -24.45 6.51 4.73
CA LEU A 435 -23.01 6.27 4.63
C LEU A 435 -22.44 6.64 3.25
N LEU A 436 -23.20 6.40 2.19
CA LEU A 436 -22.80 6.78 0.82
C LEU A 436 -22.87 8.30 0.60
N ASP A 437 -23.78 8.99 1.28
CA ASP A 437 -23.93 10.45 1.24
C ASP A 437 -22.87 11.17 2.10
N GLU A 438 -22.16 10.46 2.99
CA GLU A 438 -21.11 11.05 3.83
C GLU A 438 -19.78 11.15 3.05
N PRO A 439 -19.33 12.35 2.63
CA PRO A 439 -18.21 12.51 1.71
C PRO A 439 -16.85 12.10 2.29
N SER A 440 -16.75 11.92 3.60
CA SER A 440 -15.54 11.45 4.27
C SER A 440 -15.44 9.93 4.36
N ILE A 441 -16.46 9.19 3.90
CA ILE A 441 -16.44 7.72 3.74
C ILE A 441 -16.19 7.43 2.26
N ARG A 442 -15.16 6.62 1.96
CA ARG A 442 -14.78 6.35 0.58
C ARG A 442 -15.47 5.13 -0.01
N ASN A 443 -15.59 4.06 0.78
CA ASN A 443 -16.19 2.79 0.34
C ASN A 443 -17.08 2.22 1.44
N VAL A 444 -18.17 1.57 1.03
CA VAL A 444 -19.11 0.87 1.93
C VAL A 444 -19.24 -0.58 1.43
N TYR A 445 -18.89 -1.55 2.27
CA TYR A 445 -18.93 -2.98 1.94
C TYR A 445 -19.91 -3.73 2.84
N GLY A 446 -20.57 -4.75 2.30
CA GLY A 446 -21.23 -5.77 3.13
C GLY A 446 -20.17 -6.61 3.85
N LEU A 447 -20.46 -7.03 5.09
CA LEU A 447 -19.51 -7.80 5.91
C LEU A 447 -19.61 -9.33 5.63
N ASP A 448 -19.82 -9.69 4.37
CA ASP A 448 -19.69 -11.05 3.82
C ASP A 448 -18.25 -11.36 3.35
N ARG A 449 -17.38 -10.35 3.43
CA ARG A 449 -15.97 -10.37 3.04
C ARG A 449 -15.14 -9.47 3.94
N PRO A 450 -13.81 -9.70 4.03
CA PRO A 450 -12.93 -8.84 4.82
C PRO A 450 -12.82 -7.44 4.21
N THR A 451 -12.52 -6.45 5.03
CA THR A 451 -12.44 -5.04 4.62
C THR A 451 -11.32 -4.76 3.62
N TRP A 452 -10.29 -5.61 3.59
CA TRP A 452 -9.17 -5.53 2.64
C TRP A 452 -9.48 -6.18 1.27
N TRP A 453 -10.68 -6.71 1.07
CA TRP A 453 -11.13 -7.18 -0.23
C TRP A 453 -11.22 -6.00 -1.20
N LEU A 454 -10.38 -6.01 -2.23
CA LEU A 454 -10.31 -4.98 -3.25
C LEU A 454 -10.00 -5.61 -4.61
N PRO A 455 -11.03 -5.99 -5.38
CA PRO A 455 -10.80 -6.48 -6.74
C PRO A 455 -10.32 -5.33 -7.65
N PRO A 456 -9.63 -5.65 -8.76
CA PRO A 456 -9.01 -4.65 -9.64
C PRO A 456 -9.98 -3.60 -10.21
N GLU A 457 -11.26 -3.91 -10.33
CA GLU A 457 -12.30 -3.03 -10.89
C GLU A 457 -12.86 -2.02 -9.88
N MET A 458 -12.60 -2.23 -8.59
CA MET A 458 -13.12 -1.35 -7.53
C MET A 458 -12.12 -0.23 -7.20
N PRO A 459 -12.62 0.99 -6.90
CA PRO A 459 -11.75 2.07 -6.48
C PRO A 459 -11.18 1.82 -5.08
N HIS A 460 -9.93 2.21 -4.86
CA HIS A 460 -9.32 2.23 -3.52
C HIS A 460 -9.79 3.47 -2.73
N ASP A 461 -9.43 4.65 -3.19
CA ASP A 461 -9.85 5.96 -2.66
C ASP A 461 -10.29 6.84 -3.84
N GLY A 462 -11.34 6.40 -4.53
CA GLY A 462 -11.72 6.87 -5.86
C GLY A 462 -10.87 6.24 -6.98
N TYR A 463 -11.31 6.39 -8.22
CA TYR A 463 -10.50 5.99 -9.37
C TYR A 463 -9.36 6.99 -9.60
N LEU A 464 -8.15 6.49 -9.79
CA LEU A 464 -7.00 7.36 -10.11
C LEU A 464 -7.24 8.15 -11.41
N ALA A 465 -7.99 7.59 -12.35
CA ALA A 465 -8.37 8.26 -13.59
C ALA A 465 -9.15 9.57 -13.37
N GLU A 466 -9.97 9.68 -12.35
CA GLU A 466 -10.70 10.92 -12.02
C GLU A 466 -9.73 12.05 -11.64
N PHE A 467 -8.65 11.73 -10.96
CA PHE A 467 -7.60 12.66 -10.64
C PHE A 467 -6.71 13.01 -11.84
N LEU A 468 -6.40 12.03 -12.69
CA LEU A 468 -5.46 12.17 -13.81
C LEU A 468 -6.08 12.77 -15.07
N MET A 469 -7.39 12.61 -15.29
CA MET A 469 -8.05 12.96 -16.52
C MET A 469 -8.99 14.16 -16.38
N ARG A 470 -9.36 14.76 -17.50
CA ARG A 470 -10.37 15.81 -17.59
C ARG A 470 -11.20 15.66 -18.85
N SER A 471 -12.46 16.03 -18.77
CA SER A 471 -13.34 16.13 -19.93
C SER A 471 -13.02 17.40 -20.72
N THR A 472 -13.02 17.29 -22.05
CA THR A 472 -12.78 18.42 -22.97
C THR A 472 -13.80 18.31 -24.11
N ALA A 473 -14.47 19.40 -24.41
CA ALA A 473 -15.37 19.45 -25.56
C ALA A 473 -14.57 19.51 -26.87
N LEU A 474 -15.07 18.86 -27.90
CA LEU A 474 -14.53 18.84 -29.25
C LEU A 474 -15.71 19.02 -30.23
N ALA A 475 -15.69 20.06 -31.04
CA ALA A 475 -16.75 20.35 -32.02
C ALA A 475 -16.16 21.07 -33.23
N GLY A 476 -16.73 20.84 -34.41
CA GLY A 476 -16.43 21.64 -35.61
C GLY A 476 -15.01 21.46 -36.18
N ILE A 477 -14.42 20.25 -36.10
CA ILE A 477 -13.10 19.95 -36.66
C ILE A 477 -13.19 18.95 -37.79
#